data_db2dffd7ddf4ce57b3d1ad5dea539d8e
#
_entry.id   db2dffd7ddf4ce57b3d1ad5dea539d8e
#
_cell.length_a   1.000
_cell.length_b   1.000
_cell.length_c   1.000
_cell.angle_alpha   90.00
_cell.angle_beta   90.00
_cell.angle_gamma   90.00
#
_symmetry.space_group_name_H-M   'P 1'
#
loop_
_entity.id
_entity.type
_entity.pdbx_description
1 polymer ?
#
loop_
_entity_poly.entity_id
_entity_poly.type
_entity_poly.pdbx_seq_one_letter_code
_entity_poly.pdbx_strand_id
1 'polypeptide(L)'
;MQNKGVIKLLAVILAVFSLYQLSFSFVTRQVEKKAAEYATSAESVKLAETLANGDQNAYDYLLDSVQGARETYYLDSMSTVKVYPIFGQTYRQAKEMEINLGLDLKGGMNVMMEVSVPDIIEVLSGHCTDPVFVQAIQMANEEHLNSQRDYVDLFGDAFQQLDPNAKLAPIFLFEFKDKGITVNSTNDEVLSVIKEETNSAIDRSYQILRTRIDRFGVAQPNIQKLENSGRILVELPGIKD
;
A
#
# COMPACT_ATOMS: atom_id res chain seq x y z
N MET A 1 -15.71 -48.03 -10.57
CA MET A 1 -14.29 -48.20 -11.06
C MET A 1 -13.58 -46.87 -10.95
N GLN A 2 -12.68 -46.76 -10.01
CA GLN A 2 -11.86 -45.52 -9.92
C GLN A 2 -10.95 -45.44 -11.14
N ASN A 3 -11.05 -44.39 -11.92
CA ASN A 3 -10.20 -44.11 -13.09
C ASN A 3 -8.76 -43.77 -12.65
N LYS A 4 -8.04 -44.79 -12.16
CA LYS A 4 -6.63 -44.64 -11.70
C LYS A 4 -5.74 -44.02 -12.78
N GLY A 5 -6.06 -44.25 -14.07
CA GLY A 5 -5.33 -43.68 -15.22
C GLY A 5 -5.53 -42.16 -15.30
N VAL A 6 -6.74 -41.67 -15.16
CA VAL A 6 -7.05 -40.22 -15.19
C VAL A 6 -6.38 -39.47 -14.03
N ILE A 7 -6.39 -40.07 -12.83
CA ILE A 7 -5.74 -39.48 -11.65
C ILE A 7 -4.21 -39.39 -11.86
N LYS A 8 -3.59 -40.43 -12.39
CA LYS A 8 -2.16 -40.41 -12.72
C LYS A 8 -1.82 -39.36 -13.78
N LEU A 9 -2.64 -39.28 -14.85
CA LEU A 9 -2.48 -38.27 -15.90
C LEU A 9 -2.58 -36.87 -15.32
N LEU A 10 -3.59 -36.58 -14.48
CA LEU A 10 -3.76 -35.30 -13.84
C LEU A 10 -2.57 -34.95 -12.93
N ALA A 11 -2.09 -35.89 -12.15
CA ALA A 11 -0.91 -35.70 -11.30
C ALA A 11 0.35 -35.36 -12.10
N VAL A 12 0.57 -36.01 -13.24
CA VAL A 12 1.71 -35.72 -14.12
C VAL A 12 1.57 -34.30 -14.72
N ILE A 13 0.38 -33.92 -15.19
CA ILE A 13 0.13 -32.59 -15.74
C ILE A 13 0.40 -31.51 -14.66
N LEU A 14 -0.09 -31.71 -13.45
CA LEU A 14 0.15 -30.80 -12.33
C LEU A 14 1.65 -30.69 -11.97
N ALA A 15 2.36 -31.82 -11.97
CA ALA A 15 3.80 -31.81 -11.71
C ALA A 15 4.58 -31.05 -12.79
N VAL A 16 4.25 -31.24 -14.06
CA VAL A 16 4.88 -30.53 -15.18
C VAL A 16 4.56 -29.03 -15.09
N PHE A 17 3.32 -28.67 -14.80
CA PHE A 17 2.91 -27.28 -14.61
C PHE A 17 3.64 -26.63 -13.44
N SER A 18 3.78 -27.31 -12.30
CA SER A 18 4.51 -26.84 -11.13
C SER A 18 6.00 -26.61 -11.46
N LEU A 19 6.65 -27.53 -12.16
CA LEU A 19 8.04 -27.37 -12.59
C LEU A 19 8.20 -26.20 -13.56
N TYR A 20 7.27 -26.04 -14.48
CA TYR A 20 7.23 -24.89 -15.39
C TYR A 20 7.13 -23.57 -14.61
N GLN A 21 6.24 -23.48 -13.64
CA GLN A 21 6.07 -22.29 -12.81
C GLN A 21 7.34 -21.97 -11.99
N LEU A 22 7.97 -22.98 -11.40
CA LEU A 22 9.23 -22.81 -10.66
C LEU A 22 10.40 -22.35 -11.54
N SER A 23 10.39 -22.69 -12.84
CA SER A 23 11.47 -22.30 -13.75
C SER A 23 11.58 -20.80 -13.95
N PHE A 24 10.48 -20.03 -13.80
CA PHE A 24 10.53 -18.57 -13.85
C PHE A 24 11.39 -18.00 -12.73
N SER A 25 11.19 -18.47 -11.49
CA SER A 25 11.99 -18.03 -10.34
C SER A 25 13.49 -18.34 -10.49
N PHE A 26 13.84 -19.42 -11.21
CA PHE A 26 15.25 -19.70 -11.47
C PHE A 26 15.86 -18.73 -12.46
N VAL A 27 15.12 -18.37 -13.53
CA VAL A 27 15.59 -17.43 -14.55
C VAL A 27 15.68 -16.01 -14.01
N THR A 28 14.67 -15.55 -13.26
CA THR A 28 14.66 -14.20 -12.67
C THR A 28 15.78 -14.02 -11.66
N ARG A 29 16.02 -15.01 -10.77
CA ARG A 29 17.14 -14.99 -9.81
C ARG A 29 18.50 -14.90 -10.49
N GLN A 30 18.68 -15.53 -11.67
CA GLN A 30 19.93 -15.43 -12.39
C GLN A 30 20.20 -14.02 -12.92
N VAL A 31 19.15 -13.30 -13.36
CA VAL A 31 19.25 -11.90 -13.78
C VAL A 31 19.53 -11.01 -12.58
N GLU A 32 18.79 -11.19 -11.47
CA GLU A 32 18.97 -10.43 -10.23
C GLU A 32 20.37 -10.62 -9.64
N LYS A 33 20.91 -11.84 -9.68
CA LYS A 33 22.30 -12.09 -9.25
C LYS A 33 23.31 -11.29 -10.07
N LYS A 34 23.14 -11.22 -11.39
CA LYS A 34 24.00 -10.39 -12.26
C LYS A 34 23.82 -8.91 -11.99
N ALA A 35 22.61 -8.45 -11.67
CA ALA A 35 22.35 -7.08 -11.27
C ALA A 35 23.09 -6.72 -9.96
N ALA A 36 23.01 -7.60 -8.96
CA ALA A 36 23.76 -7.44 -7.71
C ALA A 36 25.28 -7.44 -7.91
N GLU A 37 25.80 -8.34 -8.76
CA GLU A 37 27.23 -8.33 -9.14
C GLU A 37 27.64 -7.04 -9.84
N TYR A 38 26.81 -6.51 -10.73
CA TYR A 38 27.03 -5.22 -11.38
C TYR A 38 26.97 -4.05 -10.38
N ALA A 39 26.02 -4.06 -9.46
CA ALA A 39 25.86 -3.06 -8.42
C ALA A 39 27.05 -3.03 -7.44
N THR A 40 27.60 -4.18 -7.09
CA THR A 40 28.73 -4.31 -6.15
C THR A 40 30.11 -4.23 -6.83
N SER A 41 30.16 -3.86 -8.10
CA SER A 41 31.40 -3.76 -8.86
C SER A 41 32.37 -2.70 -8.31
N ALA A 42 33.65 -2.82 -8.64
CA ALA A 42 34.67 -1.85 -8.22
C ALA A 42 34.38 -0.41 -8.70
N GLU A 43 33.59 -0.24 -9.77
CA GLU A 43 33.17 1.06 -10.25
C GLU A 43 32.19 1.75 -9.28
N SER A 44 31.29 0.98 -8.64
CA SER A 44 30.35 1.50 -7.64
C SER A 44 31.10 2.00 -6.42
N VAL A 45 32.11 1.25 -5.96
CA VAL A 45 32.97 1.63 -4.84
C VAL A 45 33.72 2.94 -5.16
N LYS A 46 34.36 3.02 -6.32
CA LYS A 46 35.07 4.24 -6.74
C LYS A 46 34.15 5.45 -6.87
N LEU A 47 32.94 5.24 -7.38
CA LEU A 47 31.96 6.33 -7.50
C LEU A 47 31.52 6.82 -6.11
N ALA A 48 31.24 5.92 -5.19
CA ALA A 48 30.89 6.26 -3.81
C ALA A 48 32.04 6.98 -3.08
N GLU A 49 33.29 6.52 -3.24
CA GLU A 49 34.49 7.19 -2.70
C GLU A 49 34.64 8.62 -3.24
N THR A 50 34.42 8.78 -4.54
CA THR A 50 34.52 10.12 -5.20
C THR A 50 33.43 11.06 -4.68
N LEU A 51 32.20 10.57 -4.50
CA LEU A 51 31.08 11.36 -3.99
C LEU A 51 31.25 11.69 -2.49
N ALA A 52 31.77 10.76 -1.71
CA ALA A 52 31.98 10.95 -0.28
C ALA A 52 33.08 11.98 0.05
N ASN A 53 33.99 12.23 -0.91
CA ASN A 53 35.05 13.23 -0.79
C ASN A 53 35.84 13.15 0.53
N GLY A 54 36.05 11.93 1.03
CA GLY A 54 36.81 11.66 2.27
C GLY A 54 35.99 11.64 3.56
N ASP A 55 34.66 11.86 3.50
CA ASP A 55 33.79 11.70 4.65
C ASP A 55 33.34 10.24 4.80
N GLN A 56 33.85 9.58 5.86
CA GLN A 56 33.56 8.17 6.12
C GLN A 56 32.09 7.92 6.49
N ASN A 57 31.42 8.87 7.15
CA ASN A 57 30.01 8.70 7.52
C ASN A 57 29.10 8.83 6.29
N ALA A 58 29.47 9.69 5.34
CA ALA A 58 28.75 9.81 4.07
C ALA A 58 29.03 8.64 3.13
N TYR A 59 30.21 8.01 3.23
CA TYR A 59 30.62 6.93 2.33
C TYR A 59 29.68 5.73 2.38
N ASP A 60 29.34 5.22 3.55
CA ASP A 60 28.49 4.03 3.70
C ASP A 60 27.08 4.28 3.12
N TYR A 61 26.51 5.45 3.41
CA TYR A 61 25.23 5.85 2.85
C TYR A 61 25.27 6.03 1.32
N LEU A 62 26.32 6.66 0.82
CA LEU A 62 26.49 6.88 -0.62
C LEU A 62 26.77 5.57 -1.37
N LEU A 63 27.52 4.65 -0.76
CA LEU A 63 27.79 3.34 -1.34
C LEU A 63 26.50 2.55 -1.53
N ASP A 64 25.65 2.48 -0.50
CA ASP A 64 24.36 1.80 -0.59
C ASP A 64 23.43 2.45 -1.63
N SER A 65 23.39 3.78 -1.65
CA SER A 65 22.60 4.54 -2.64
C SER A 65 23.09 4.31 -4.08
N VAL A 66 24.41 4.31 -4.31
CA VAL A 66 25.00 4.05 -5.63
C VAL A 66 24.75 2.62 -6.07
N GLN A 67 24.91 1.66 -5.18
CA GLN A 67 24.65 0.25 -5.45
C GLN A 67 23.17 0.02 -5.81
N GLY A 68 22.24 0.55 -5.04
CA GLY A 68 20.81 0.46 -5.33
C GLY A 68 20.41 1.10 -6.67
N ALA A 69 20.96 2.29 -6.97
CA ALA A 69 20.72 2.96 -8.25
C ALA A 69 21.26 2.15 -9.44
N ARG A 70 22.44 1.55 -9.32
CA ARG A 70 23.04 0.72 -10.38
C ARG A 70 22.32 -0.61 -10.55
N GLU A 71 21.88 -1.24 -9.49
CA GLU A 71 21.06 -2.45 -9.55
C GLU A 71 19.76 -2.19 -10.29
N THR A 72 19.04 -1.13 -9.90
CA THR A 72 17.80 -0.70 -10.57
C THR A 72 18.03 -0.41 -12.05
N TYR A 73 19.07 0.33 -12.38
CA TYR A 73 19.44 0.62 -13.77
C TYR A 73 19.67 -0.65 -14.59
N TYR A 74 20.40 -1.65 -14.03
CA TYR A 74 20.65 -2.90 -14.70
C TYR A 74 19.34 -3.68 -14.93
N LEU A 75 18.49 -3.81 -13.90
CA LEU A 75 17.20 -4.49 -14.00
C LEU A 75 16.26 -3.82 -15.01
N ASP A 76 16.22 -2.49 -15.04
CA ASP A 76 15.48 -1.75 -16.05
C ASP A 76 15.98 -2.01 -17.47
N SER A 77 17.29 -2.01 -17.66
CA SER A 77 17.89 -2.33 -18.95
C SER A 77 17.54 -3.75 -19.43
N MET A 78 17.39 -4.69 -18.50
CA MET A 78 17.01 -6.08 -18.78
C MET A 78 15.49 -6.27 -18.95
N SER A 79 14.66 -5.30 -18.59
CA SER A 79 13.19 -5.41 -18.57
C SER A 79 12.59 -5.89 -19.90
N THR A 80 13.15 -5.43 -21.03
CA THR A 80 12.71 -5.76 -22.39
C THR A 80 13.54 -6.87 -23.03
N VAL A 81 14.61 -7.35 -22.38
CA VAL A 81 15.49 -8.40 -22.89
C VAL A 81 14.86 -9.77 -22.70
N LYS A 82 14.88 -10.59 -23.73
CA LYS A 82 14.39 -11.97 -23.65
C LYS A 82 15.35 -12.83 -22.83
N VAL A 83 14.89 -13.28 -21.67
CA VAL A 83 15.70 -14.07 -20.72
C VAL A 83 15.24 -15.51 -20.61
N TYR A 84 13.97 -15.81 -20.94
CA TYR A 84 13.44 -17.17 -20.87
C TYR A 84 13.66 -17.92 -22.19
N PRO A 85 14.38 -19.05 -22.17
CA PRO A 85 14.88 -19.67 -23.39
C PRO A 85 13.82 -20.37 -24.22
N ILE A 86 12.73 -20.90 -23.61
CA ILE A 86 11.77 -21.77 -24.31
C ILE A 86 10.73 -20.91 -25.08
N PHE A 87 10.15 -19.89 -24.45
CA PHE A 87 9.06 -19.08 -25.03
C PHE A 87 9.47 -17.64 -25.32
N GLY A 88 10.73 -17.28 -25.06
CA GLY A 88 11.28 -15.96 -25.36
C GLY A 88 10.66 -14.82 -24.55
N GLN A 89 10.14 -15.11 -23.34
CA GLN A 89 9.64 -14.07 -22.43
C GLN A 89 10.77 -13.13 -22.01
N THR A 90 10.42 -11.86 -21.91
CA THR A 90 11.31 -10.83 -21.37
C THR A 90 11.48 -10.99 -19.86
N TYR A 91 12.50 -10.35 -19.28
CA TYR A 91 12.69 -10.35 -17.83
C TYR A 91 11.44 -9.86 -17.09
N ARG A 92 10.81 -8.77 -17.57
CA ARG A 92 9.57 -8.24 -17.00
C ARG A 92 8.45 -9.27 -16.99
N GLN A 93 8.21 -9.93 -18.13
CA GLN A 93 7.19 -10.97 -18.23
C GLN A 93 7.50 -12.19 -17.35
N ALA A 94 8.76 -12.61 -17.29
CA ALA A 94 9.18 -13.70 -16.42
C ALA A 94 9.00 -13.34 -14.94
N LYS A 95 9.26 -12.08 -14.56
CA LYS A 95 9.07 -11.56 -13.20
C LYS A 95 7.60 -11.49 -12.80
N GLU A 96 6.71 -11.11 -13.71
CA GLU A 96 5.25 -11.12 -13.50
C GLU A 96 4.68 -12.54 -13.32
N MET A 97 5.32 -13.54 -13.93
CA MET A 97 4.95 -14.97 -13.84
C MET A 97 5.65 -15.72 -12.70
N GLU A 98 6.60 -15.09 -12.02
CA GLU A 98 7.29 -15.67 -10.87
C GLU A 98 6.31 -15.94 -9.73
N ILE A 99 6.57 -17.02 -8.96
CA ILE A 99 5.80 -17.29 -7.76
C ILE A 99 6.08 -16.20 -6.72
N ASN A 100 5.02 -15.51 -6.29
CA ASN A 100 5.10 -14.51 -5.25
C ASN A 100 5.45 -15.19 -3.92
N LEU A 101 6.66 -14.95 -3.46
CA LEU A 101 7.07 -15.31 -2.13
C LEU A 101 6.71 -14.14 -1.20
N GLY A 102 5.80 -14.40 -0.24
CA GLY A 102 5.41 -13.41 0.77
C GLY A 102 6.56 -13.01 1.70
N LEU A 103 6.26 -12.10 2.62
CA LEU A 103 7.19 -11.58 3.64
C LEU A 103 7.93 -12.69 4.41
N ASP A 104 7.24 -13.79 4.71
CA ASP A 104 7.79 -14.91 5.49
C ASP A 104 8.98 -15.61 4.80
N LEU A 105 9.04 -15.55 3.47
CA LEU A 105 10.07 -16.25 2.68
C LEU A 105 11.12 -15.31 2.08
N LYS A 106 10.76 -14.07 1.81
CA LYS A 106 11.69 -13.06 1.25
C LYS A 106 12.23 -12.08 2.31
N GLY A 107 11.59 -12.02 3.49
CA GLY A 107 11.74 -10.90 4.39
C GLY A 107 11.11 -9.65 3.79
N GLY A 108 11.24 -8.51 4.45
CA GLY A 108 10.70 -7.25 3.98
C GLY A 108 10.01 -6.48 5.09
N MET A 109 9.28 -5.44 4.69
CA MET A 109 8.62 -4.51 5.60
C MET A 109 7.11 -4.69 5.54
N ASN A 110 6.47 -4.68 6.72
CA ASN A 110 5.01 -4.60 6.87
C ASN A 110 4.68 -3.30 7.61
N VAL A 111 3.98 -2.40 6.94
CA VAL A 111 3.60 -1.10 7.50
C VAL A 111 2.09 -0.97 7.50
N MET A 112 1.53 -0.62 8.65
CA MET A 112 0.13 -0.24 8.77
C MET A 112 0.03 1.28 8.81
N MET A 113 -0.68 1.86 7.85
CA MET A 113 -0.94 3.29 7.78
C MET A 113 -2.42 3.52 8.06
N GLU A 114 -2.74 4.63 8.72
CA GLU A 114 -4.12 5.01 9.04
C GLU A 114 -4.40 6.41 8.50
N VAL A 115 -5.56 6.56 7.86
CA VAL A 115 -6.06 7.87 7.44
C VAL A 115 -6.76 8.50 8.63
N SER A 116 -6.38 9.71 9.01
CA SER A 116 -7.01 10.43 10.12
C SER A 116 -8.42 10.86 9.74
N VAL A 117 -9.41 10.07 10.12
CA VAL A 117 -10.83 10.38 9.91
C VAL A 117 -11.27 11.59 10.71
N PRO A 118 -10.82 11.80 11.99
CA PRO A 118 -11.08 13.05 12.71
C PRO A 118 -10.72 14.30 11.92
N ASP A 119 -9.50 14.34 11.36
CA ASP A 119 -9.01 15.49 10.59
C ASP A 119 -9.87 15.74 9.33
N ILE A 120 -10.33 14.65 8.69
CA ILE A 120 -11.26 14.78 7.55
C ILE A 120 -12.56 15.44 7.98
N ILE A 121 -13.15 15.00 9.10
CA ILE A 121 -14.40 15.57 9.61
C ILE A 121 -14.21 17.04 10.02
N GLU A 122 -13.09 17.38 10.63
CA GLU A 122 -12.76 18.77 10.97
C GLU A 122 -12.63 19.67 9.73
N VAL A 123 -11.97 19.19 8.69
CA VAL A 123 -11.84 19.91 7.41
C VAL A 123 -13.19 20.06 6.73
N LEU A 124 -14.00 19.00 6.67
CA LEU A 124 -15.34 19.03 6.07
C LEU A 124 -16.30 19.95 6.82
N SER A 125 -16.11 20.15 8.13
CA SER A 125 -16.88 21.09 8.94
C SER A 125 -16.43 22.56 8.78
N GLY A 126 -15.38 22.81 7.96
CA GLY A 126 -14.76 24.13 7.86
C GLY A 126 -14.03 24.55 9.13
N HIS A 127 -13.46 23.60 9.88
CA HIS A 127 -12.83 23.79 11.18
C HIS A 127 -13.81 24.39 12.23
N CYS A 128 -14.96 23.75 12.35
CA CYS A 128 -16.01 24.17 13.27
C CYS A 128 -15.49 24.24 14.72
N THR A 129 -15.76 25.35 15.38
CA THR A 129 -15.37 25.62 16.78
C THR A 129 -16.52 25.47 17.77
N ASP A 130 -17.65 24.92 17.33
CA ASP A 130 -18.78 24.67 18.22
C ASP A 130 -18.36 23.71 19.34
N PRO A 131 -18.63 24.06 20.62
CA PRO A 131 -18.20 23.23 21.74
C PRO A 131 -18.74 21.80 21.73
N VAL A 132 -19.99 21.59 21.26
CA VAL A 132 -20.61 20.26 21.18
C VAL A 132 -19.89 19.44 20.10
N PHE A 133 -19.59 20.05 18.96
CA PHE A 133 -18.85 19.39 17.85
C PHE A 133 -17.44 18.98 18.29
N VAL A 134 -16.69 19.93 18.89
CA VAL A 134 -15.30 19.64 19.34
C VAL A 134 -15.28 18.56 20.41
N GLN A 135 -16.23 18.60 21.36
CA GLN A 135 -16.32 17.57 22.40
C GLN A 135 -16.74 16.22 21.84
N ALA A 136 -17.61 16.19 20.81
CA ALA A 136 -17.98 14.95 20.12
C ALA A 136 -16.77 14.30 19.43
N ILE A 137 -15.91 15.09 18.77
CA ILE A 137 -14.64 14.60 18.18
C ILE A 137 -13.75 13.98 19.27
N GLN A 138 -13.60 14.65 20.42
CA GLN A 138 -12.78 14.14 21.53
C GLN A 138 -13.32 12.81 22.08
N MET A 139 -14.62 12.73 22.33
CA MET A 139 -15.27 11.49 22.80
C MET A 139 -15.12 10.35 21.78
N ALA A 140 -15.32 10.63 20.49
CA ALA A 140 -15.16 9.64 19.43
C ALA A 140 -13.69 9.16 19.35
N ASN A 141 -12.71 10.04 19.53
CA ASN A 141 -11.29 9.66 19.58
C ASN A 141 -10.99 8.71 20.74
N GLU A 142 -11.51 8.98 21.93
CA GLU A 142 -11.31 8.13 23.10
C GLU A 142 -11.96 6.75 22.91
N GLU A 143 -13.17 6.71 22.37
CA GLU A 143 -13.89 5.46 22.11
C GLU A 143 -13.23 4.65 20.98
N HIS A 144 -12.72 5.29 19.95
CA HIS A 144 -12.07 4.66 18.80
C HIS A 144 -10.81 3.85 19.20
N LEU A 145 -10.08 4.27 20.25
CA LEU A 145 -8.93 3.54 20.77
C LEU A 145 -9.28 2.12 21.23
N ASN A 146 -10.51 1.88 21.67
CA ASN A 146 -10.98 0.63 22.23
C ASN A 146 -12.10 -0.04 21.42
N SER A 147 -12.46 0.52 20.25
CA SER A 147 -13.56 0.07 19.40
C SER A 147 -13.06 -0.26 18.01
N GLN A 148 -13.72 -1.24 17.38
CA GLN A 148 -13.53 -1.56 15.95
C GLN A 148 -14.66 -0.97 15.08
N ARG A 149 -15.52 -0.14 15.67
CA ARG A 149 -16.61 0.52 14.96
C ARG A 149 -16.08 1.62 14.04
N ASP A 150 -16.84 1.91 13.00
CA ASP A 150 -16.55 3.02 12.10
C ASP A 150 -16.50 4.35 12.90
N TYR A 151 -15.49 5.17 12.62
CA TYR A 151 -15.27 6.42 13.35
C TYR A 151 -16.42 7.41 13.20
N VAL A 152 -17.03 7.48 11.99
CA VAL A 152 -18.17 8.38 11.73
C VAL A 152 -19.38 8.00 12.57
N ASP A 153 -19.60 6.69 12.79
CA ASP A 153 -20.68 6.19 13.63
C ASP A 153 -20.42 6.57 15.12
N LEU A 154 -19.18 6.44 15.60
CA LEU A 154 -18.79 6.85 16.95
C LEU A 154 -18.96 8.37 17.15
N PHE A 155 -18.56 9.16 16.16
CA PHE A 155 -18.75 10.61 16.18
C PHE A 155 -20.24 10.99 16.24
N GLY A 156 -21.08 10.33 15.42
CA GLY A 156 -22.52 10.56 15.41
C GLY A 156 -23.17 10.25 16.76
N ASP A 157 -22.82 9.10 17.36
CA ASP A 157 -23.31 8.71 18.69
C ASP A 157 -22.86 9.69 19.76
N ALA A 158 -21.60 10.09 19.76
CA ALA A 158 -21.06 11.08 20.70
C ALA A 158 -21.76 12.45 20.58
N PHE A 159 -21.97 12.92 19.34
CA PHE A 159 -22.65 14.19 19.07
C PHE A 159 -24.09 14.15 19.58
N GLN A 160 -24.82 13.07 19.31
CA GLN A 160 -26.20 12.91 19.77
C GLN A 160 -26.29 12.75 21.31
N GLN A 161 -25.30 12.11 21.93
CA GLN A 161 -25.24 11.96 23.40
C GLN A 161 -24.99 13.27 24.10
N LEU A 162 -24.17 14.17 23.54
CA LEU A 162 -23.86 15.48 24.13
C LEU A 162 -25.06 16.44 24.06
N ASP A 163 -25.71 16.50 22.90
CA ASP A 163 -26.95 17.32 22.75
C ASP A 163 -27.89 16.62 21.72
N PRO A 164 -28.96 15.96 22.21
CA PRO A 164 -29.94 15.30 21.33
C PRO A 164 -30.67 16.26 20.37
N ASN A 165 -30.64 17.56 20.63
CA ASN A 165 -31.31 18.58 19.80
C ASN A 165 -30.35 19.28 18.84
N ALA A 166 -29.04 19.05 18.97
CA ALA A 166 -28.04 19.64 18.09
C ALA A 166 -28.16 19.07 16.67
N LYS A 167 -27.94 19.95 15.68
CA LYS A 167 -28.02 19.57 14.27
C LYS A 167 -26.65 19.68 13.59
N LEU A 168 -26.26 18.65 12.91
CA LEU A 168 -25.06 18.63 12.07
C LEU A 168 -25.25 19.43 10.77
N ALA A 169 -26.48 19.48 10.24
CA ALA A 169 -26.78 20.12 8.98
C ALA A 169 -26.26 21.56 8.83
N PRO A 170 -26.40 22.46 9.80
CA PRO A 170 -25.86 23.84 9.71
C PRO A 170 -24.32 23.85 9.61
N ILE A 171 -23.64 22.91 10.28
CA ILE A 171 -22.17 22.82 10.32
C ILE A 171 -21.62 22.42 8.94
N PHE A 172 -22.23 21.44 8.30
CA PHE A 172 -21.77 20.86 7.03
C PHE A 172 -22.49 21.43 5.79
N LEU A 173 -23.42 22.36 5.97
CA LEU A 173 -24.26 22.89 4.89
C LEU A 173 -23.44 23.45 3.71
N PHE A 174 -22.37 24.16 4.01
CA PHE A 174 -21.55 24.81 2.98
C PHE A 174 -20.86 23.77 2.10
N GLU A 175 -20.27 22.76 2.73
CA GLU A 175 -19.50 21.72 2.02
C GLU A 175 -20.41 20.73 1.27
N PHE A 176 -21.57 20.41 1.85
CA PHE A 176 -22.45 19.35 1.31
C PHE A 176 -23.68 19.88 0.55
N LYS A 177 -23.68 21.16 0.19
CA LYS A 177 -24.78 21.75 -0.60
C LYS A 177 -25.04 20.98 -1.90
N ASP A 178 -23.99 20.64 -2.61
CA ASP A 178 -24.06 19.89 -3.88
C ASP A 178 -24.40 18.40 -3.70
N LYS A 179 -24.33 17.91 -2.46
CA LYS A 179 -24.73 16.54 -2.05
C LYS A 179 -26.18 16.47 -1.58
N GLY A 180 -26.94 17.54 -1.69
CA GLY A 180 -28.36 17.59 -1.34
C GLY A 180 -28.63 17.85 0.15
N ILE A 181 -27.64 18.18 0.96
CA ILE A 181 -27.82 18.55 2.35
C ILE A 181 -28.43 19.97 2.43
N THR A 182 -29.47 20.08 3.23
CA THR A 182 -30.20 21.31 3.50
C THR A 182 -30.26 21.58 4.99
N VAL A 183 -30.68 22.80 5.41
CA VAL A 183 -30.83 23.16 6.83
C VAL A 183 -31.78 22.21 7.59
N ASN A 184 -32.70 21.57 6.87
CA ASN A 184 -33.67 20.63 7.43
C ASN A 184 -33.24 19.18 7.43
N SER A 185 -32.07 18.86 6.87
CA SER A 185 -31.55 17.51 6.85
C SER A 185 -31.33 16.96 8.25
N THR A 186 -31.58 15.67 8.42
CA THR A 186 -31.37 14.96 9.68
C THR A 186 -29.88 14.69 9.93
N ASN A 187 -29.51 14.43 11.16
CA ASN A 187 -28.13 14.07 11.50
C ASN A 187 -27.70 12.79 10.77
N ASP A 188 -28.60 11.79 10.62
CA ASP A 188 -28.30 10.55 9.91
C ASP A 188 -28.01 10.78 8.41
N GLU A 189 -28.74 11.69 7.76
CA GLU A 189 -28.45 12.07 6.37
C GLU A 189 -27.07 12.72 6.25
N VAL A 190 -26.72 13.63 7.17
CA VAL A 190 -25.41 14.27 7.17
C VAL A 190 -24.29 13.26 7.45
N LEU A 191 -24.46 12.38 8.43
CA LEU A 191 -23.50 11.33 8.77
C LEU A 191 -23.27 10.36 7.60
N SER A 192 -24.33 10.04 6.84
CA SER A 192 -24.22 9.22 5.65
C SER A 192 -23.31 9.88 4.58
N VAL A 193 -23.46 11.20 4.36
CA VAL A 193 -22.60 11.95 3.43
C VAL A 193 -21.17 12.07 3.96
N ILE A 194 -20.98 12.31 5.25
CA ILE A 194 -19.64 12.32 5.87
C ILE A 194 -18.94 10.97 5.65
N LYS A 195 -19.67 9.87 5.84
CA LYS A 195 -19.13 8.51 5.64
C LYS A 195 -18.74 8.26 4.18
N GLU A 196 -19.54 8.71 3.23
CA GLU A 196 -19.22 8.63 1.79
C GLU A 196 -17.95 9.42 1.46
N GLU A 197 -17.83 10.67 1.93
CA GLU A 197 -16.65 11.51 1.70
C GLU A 197 -15.40 10.96 2.37
N THR A 198 -15.52 10.45 3.57
CA THR A 198 -14.42 9.79 4.29
C THR A 198 -13.92 8.57 3.53
N ASN A 199 -14.82 7.70 3.08
CA ASN A 199 -14.46 6.54 2.27
C ASN A 199 -13.79 6.96 0.95
N SER A 200 -14.28 8.00 0.30
CA SER A 200 -13.69 8.57 -0.91
C SER A 200 -12.28 9.11 -0.66
N ALA A 201 -12.03 9.74 0.49
CA ALA A 201 -10.70 10.22 0.88
C ALA A 201 -9.73 9.06 1.16
N ILE A 202 -10.20 8.00 1.82
CA ILE A 202 -9.43 6.77 2.06
C ILE A 202 -9.07 6.11 0.71
N ASP A 203 -10.02 6.03 -0.23
CA ASP A 203 -9.78 5.46 -1.56
C ASP A 203 -8.76 6.27 -2.36
N ARG A 204 -8.84 7.59 -2.32
CA ARG A 204 -7.84 8.47 -2.94
C ARG A 204 -6.45 8.27 -2.32
N SER A 205 -6.37 8.19 -0.99
CA SER A 205 -5.11 7.92 -0.27
C SER A 205 -4.51 6.58 -0.66
N TYR A 206 -5.34 5.53 -0.73
CA TYR A 206 -4.93 4.22 -1.21
C TYR A 206 -4.36 4.26 -2.64
N GLN A 207 -5.03 4.93 -3.57
CA GLN A 207 -4.56 5.05 -4.96
C GLN A 207 -3.24 5.83 -5.06
N ILE A 208 -3.08 6.88 -4.26
CA ILE A 208 -1.84 7.66 -4.19
C ILE A 208 -0.69 6.79 -3.66
N LEU A 209 -0.92 6.07 -2.56
CA LEU A 209 0.07 5.16 -1.98
C LEU A 209 0.48 4.09 -3.00
N ARG A 210 -0.49 3.43 -3.62
CA ARG A 210 -0.24 2.42 -4.64
C ARG A 210 0.62 2.97 -5.78
N THR A 211 0.23 4.12 -6.33
CA THR A 211 0.97 4.75 -7.43
C THR A 211 2.41 5.13 -7.03
N ARG A 212 2.61 5.58 -5.78
CA ARG A 212 3.95 5.90 -5.28
C ARG A 212 4.79 4.65 -5.11
N ILE A 213 4.25 3.60 -4.50
CA ILE A 213 4.95 2.33 -4.26
C ILE A 213 5.31 1.66 -5.58
N ASP A 214 4.40 1.66 -6.57
CA ASP A 214 4.67 1.13 -7.92
C ASP A 214 5.84 1.87 -8.60
N ARG A 215 5.99 3.19 -8.35
CA ARG A 215 7.10 3.99 -8.89
C ARG A 215 8.45 3.67 -8.25
N PHE A 216 8.48 3.19 -7.02
CA PHE A 216 9.72 2.77 -6.37
C PHE A 216 10.26 1.44 -6.90
N GLY A 217 9.55 0.77 -7.81
CA GLY A 217 10.01 -0.46 -8.42
C GLY A 217 10.03 -1.66 -7.47
N VAL A 218 9.28 -1.58 -6.35
CA VAL A 218 9.15 -2.70 -5.41
C VAL A 218 8.49 -3.86 -6.13
N ALA A 219 9.17 -4.99 -6.15
CA ALA A 219 8.63 -6.19 -6.76
C ALA A 219 7.43 -6.70 -5.95
N GLN A 220 6.23 -6.57 -6.53
CA GLN A 220 4.99 -7.16 -6.04
C GLN A 220 4.57 -6.71 -4.62
N PRO A 221 4.36 -5.41 -4.40
CA PRO A 221 3.82 -4.93 -3.14
C PRO A 221 2.40 -5.44 -2.94
N ASN A 222 2.07 -5.86 -1.72
CA ASN A 222 0.70 -6.16 -1.34
C ASN A 222 0.13 -4.98 -0.57
N ILE A 223 -0.87 -4.31 -1.13
CA ILE A 223 -1.50 -3.15 -0.51
C ILE A 223 -2.98 -3.45 -0.37
N GLN A 224 -3.47 -3.44 0.86
CA GLN A 224 -4.86 -3.80 1.19
C GLN A 224 -5.49 -2.72 2.06
N LYS A 225 -6.72 -2.34 1.74
CA LYS A 225 -7.56 -1.57 2.66
C LYS A 225 -8.20 -2.53 3.67
N LEU A 226 -8.12 -2.18 4.95
CA LEU A 226 -8.86 -2.88 5.98
C LEU A 226 -10.25 -2.26 6.10
N GLU A 227 -11.28 -3.09 6.05
CA GLU A 227 -12.67 -2.65 6.13
C GLU A 227 -12.95 -1.92 7.44
N ASN A 228 -13.75 -0.86 7.39
CA ASN A 228 -14.27 -0.08 8.53
C ASN A 228 -13.22 0.55 9.46
N SER A 229 -11.96 0.63 9.08
CA SER A 229 -10.90 1.12 9.99
C SER A 229 -10.11 2.32 9.47
N GLY A 230 -10.30 2.70 8.22
CA GLY A 230 -9.45 3.73 7.59
C GLY A 230 -7.98 3.31 7.43
N ARG A 231 -7.66 2.06 7.75
CA ARG A 231 -6.29 1.52 7.73
C ARG A 231 -5.95 0.91 6.39
N ILE A 232 -4.70 1.08 6.00
CA ILE A 232 -4.12 0.52 4.78
C ILE A 232 -2.90 -0.29 5.20
N LEU A 233 -2.95 -1.60 4.94
CA LEU A 233 -1.82 -2.50 5.14
C LEU A 233 -0.96 -2.46 3.89
N VAL A 234 0.34 -2.23 4.07
CA VAL A 234 1.35 -2.19 3.01
C VAL A 234 2.43 -3.20 3.32
N GLU A 235 2.52 -4.23 2.51
CA GLU A 235 3.57 -5.25 2.60
C GLU A 235 4.54 -5.10 1.43
N LEU A 236 5.80 -4.93 1.74
CA LEU A 236 6.88 -4.68 0.79
C LEU A 236 7.92 -5.81 0.86
N PRO A 237 7.72 -6.92 0.13
CA PRO A 237 8.64 -8.05 0.17
C PRO A 237 10.02 -7.70 -0.40
N GLY A 238 11.08 -8.13 0.30
CA GLY A 238 12.46 -8.01 -0.18
C GLY A 238 13.10 -6.64 -0.01
N ILE A 239 12.42 -5.67 0.63
CA ILE A 239 13.02 -4.40 1.02
C ILE A 239 13.82 -4.63 2.32
N LYS A 240 15.04 -4.12 2.36
CA LYS A 240 15.84 -4.03 3.58
C LYS A 240 15.62 -2.66 4.22
N ASP A 241 15.57 -2.64 5.56
CA ASP A 241 15.55 -1.39 6.34
C ASP A 241 16.78 -0.53 6.07
#